data_d44c94dd88f004befeeaf78ccbfdc08e
#
_entry.id   d44c94dd88f004befeeaf78ccbfdc08e
#
_cell.length_a   1.000
_cell.length_b   1.000
_cell.length_c   1.000
_cell.angle_alpha   90.00
_cell.angle_beta   90.00
_cell.angle_gamma   90.00
#
_symmetry.space_group_name_H-M   'P 1'
#
loop_
_entity.id
_entity.type
_entity.pdbx_description
1 polymer ?
#
loop_
_entity_poly.entity_id
_entity_poly.type
_entity_poly.pdbx_seq_one_letter_code
_entity_poly.pdbx_strand_id
1 'polypeptide(L)'
;MLGGSFWIALLRNAMGAALILGIFLLLDRPRFPMKKMLGYYGVFGAAAVGAYSVWYMVDVEMFIRLSGLVTIPVLGIFCFVLSADLFYLSVYKLTLGFYMLSVTVFLGVDISRLWFHGNMWIDIALRVVIEMGIMFIVAGKIRPRFHQGRTYLAEVMDFPSAVTLIIIVLIAATIAYWPDHHTLSVSRVIRILILLVMAGIIQWMTFRMYLYRGREFYWRFEKELLEMNELLLRRQLGMFKAAGKEKGNEERICTNAAVNGICAAYETYAKEENIQVDICADIAENIAVREIDMAAILVSIFEKAIWDCKMSGEDDMRIRLIIAQNRGKVAIRCENTCGQQQMRKAYFGDWDAKAESVRKVVDYYNGEMERVTEKSVAISKILLDISMRQDDRMNV
;
A
#
# COMPACT_ATOMS: atom_id res chain seq x y z
N MET A 1 -37.61 15.18 -25.40
CA MET A 1 -37.60 13.71 -25.54
C MET A 1 -36.13 13.27 -25.71
N LEU A 2 -35.50 12.64 -24.68
CA LEU A 2 -34.25 11.94 -24.82
C LEU A 2 -34.50 10.45 -25.17
N GLY A 3 -35.47 10.18 -26.02
CA GLY A 3 -35.73 8.86 -26.56
C GLY A 3 -34.64 8.46 -27.54
N GLY A 4 -33.46 8.18 -27.00
CA GLY A 4 -32.37 7.59 -27.76
C GLY A 4 -32.71 6.15 -28.08
N SER A 5 -32.23 5.67 -29.23
CA SER A 5 -32.29 4.25 -29.58
C SER A 5 -31.71 3.40 -28.46
N PHE A 6 -32.13 2.14 -28.35
CA PHE A 6 -31.58 1.16 -27.40
C PHE A 6 -30.01 1.17 -27.33
N TRP A 7 -29.37 1.33 -28.46
CA TRP A 7 -27.91 1.41 -28.57
C TRP A 7 -27.30 2.59 -27.85
N ILE A 8 -27.96 3.74 -27.81
CA ILE A 8 -27.50 4.93 -27.09
C ILE A 8 -27.66 4.70 -25.58
N ALA A 9 -28.74 4.11 -25.12
CA ALA A 9 -28.91 3.74 -23.72
C ALA A 9 -27.88 2.71 -23.29
N LEU A 10 -27.66 1.67 -24.11
CA LEU A 10 -26.62 0.65 -23.88
C LEU A 10 -25.24 1.26 -23.75
N LEU A 11 -24.88 2.16 -24.67
CA LEU A 11 -23.56 2.82 -24.64
C LEU A 11 -23.35 3.68 -23.38
N ARG A 12 -24.35 4.48 -23.01
CA ARG A 12 -24.32 5.31 -21.80
C ARG A 12 -24.18 4.48 -20.52
N ASN A 13 -24.95 3.40 -20.42
CA ASN A 13 -24.87 2.50 -19.27
C ASN A 13 -23.54 1.74 -19.23
N ALA A 14 -22.99 1.34 -20.39
CA ALA A 14 -21.69 0.70 -20.49
C ALA A 14 -20.57 1.63 -20.02
N MET A 15 -20.59 2.89 -20.43
CA MET A 15 -19.62 3.90 -20.01
C MET A 15 -19.67 4.13 -18.48
N GLY A 16 -20.89 4.35 -17.94
CA GLY A 16 -21.05 4.53 -16.50
C GLY A 16 -20.59 3.32 -15.68
N ALA A 17 -20.90 2.11 -16.12
CA ALA A 17 -20.42 0.88 -15.49
C ALA A 17 -18.89 0.76 -15.58
N ALA A 18 -18.30 1.06 -16.75
CA ALA A 18 -16.85 1.02 -16.94
C ALA A 18 -16.13 2.03 -16.03
N LEU A 19 -16.68 3.24 -15.86
CA LEU A 19 -16.13 4.24 -14.97
C LEU A 19 -16.13 3.78 -13.50
N ILE A 20 -17.30 3.35 -12.98
CA ILE A 20 -17.41 2.94 -11.57
C ILE A 20 -16.54 1.71 -11.29
N LEU A 21 -16.69 0.66 -12.09
CA LEU A 21 -15.96 -0.59 -11.93
C LEU A 21 -14.46 -0.39 -12.17
N GLY A 22 -14.08 0.47 -13.13
CA GLY A 22 -12.70 0.84 -13.43
C GLY A 22 -12.04 1.58 -12.27
N ILE A 23 -12.70 2.60 -11.68
CA ILE A 23 -12.19 3.31 -10.50
C ILE A 23 -12.05 2.35 -9.33
N PHE A 24 -13.06 1.52 -9.08
CA PHE A 24 -13.00 0.54 -8.01
C PHE A 24 -11.82 -0.41 -8.20
N LEU A 25 -11.66 -1.02 -9.38
CA LEU A 25 -10.57 -1.95 -9.69
C LEU A 25 -9.19 -1.31 -9.59
N LEU A 26 -9.03 -0.04 -9.99
CA LEU A 26 -7.77 0.69 -9.89
C LEU A 26 -7.34 0.93 -8.43
N LEU A 27 -8.30 1.13 -7.54
CA LEU A 27 -8.06 1.41 -6.12
C LEU A 27 -8.12 0.16 -5.25
N ASP A 28 -8.67 -0.95 -5.75
CA ASP A 28 -8.90 -2.16 -4.98
C ASP A 28 -7.68 -3.06 -4.83
N ARG A 29 -7.71 -3.91 -3.78
CA ARG A 29 -6.85 -5.08 -3.67
C ARG A 29 -7.66 -6.31 -4.07
N PRO A 30 -7.37 -6.90 -5.24
CA PRO A 30 -8.16 -8.01 -5.73
C PRO A 30 -8.00 -9.24 -4.84
N ARG A 31 -9.12 -9.88 -4.48
CA ARG A 31 -9.13 -11.14 -3.72
C ARG A 31 -8.66 -12.32 -4.58
N PHE A 32 -8.86 -12.23 -5.90
CA PHE A 32 -8.51 -13.27 -6.86
C PHE A 32 -7.46 -12.76 -7.87
N PRO A 33 -6.76 -13.65 -8.59
CA PRO A 33 -5.85 -13.25 -9.66
C PRO A 33 -6.52 -12.31 -10.66
N MET A 34 -5.80 -11.29 -11.14
CA MET A 34 -6.33 -10.21 -11.98
C MET A 34 -7.13 -10.71 -13.20
N LYS A 35 -6.69 -11.82 -13.84
CA LYS A 35 -7.41 -12.41 -14.99
C LYS A 35 -8.82 -12.89 -14.62
N LYS A 36 -9.00 -13.50 -13.43
CA LYS A 36 -10.31 -13.94 -12.94
C LYS A 36 -11.18 -12.75 -12.53
N MET A 37 -10.58 -11.74 -11.90
CA MET A 37 -11.26 -10.49 -11.54
C MET A 37 -11.84 -9.80 -12.77
N LEU A 38 -11.04 -9.60 -13.81
CA LEU A 38 -11.51 -9.03 -15.08
C LEU A 38 -12.67 -9.83 -15.68
N GLY A 39 -12.63 -11.17 -15.59
CA GLY A 39 -13.75 -12.01 -16.00
C GLY A 39 -15.02 -11.75 -15.20
N TYR A 40 -14.95 -11.72 -13.86
CA TYR A 40 -16.11 -11.43 -13.02
C TYR A 40 -16.68 -10.02 -13.26
N TYR A 41 -15.80 -9.01 -13.37
CA TYR A 41 -16.21 -7.63 -13.68
C TYR A 41 -16.83 -7.51 -15.08
N GLY A 42 -16.28 -8.22 -16.08
CA GLY A 42 -16.80 -8.25 -17.43
C GLY A 42 -18.20 -8.86 -17.50
N VAL A 43 -18.38 -10.04 -16.91
CA VAL A 43 -19.67 -10.74 -16.90
C VAL A 43 -20.73 -9.93 -16.12
N PHE A 44 -20.40 -9.47 -14.93
CA PHE A 44 -21.32 -8.67 -14.13
C PHE A 44 -21.63 -7.33 -14.81
N GLY A 45 -20.61 -6.64 -15.34
CA GLY A 45 -20.80 -5.37 -16.06
C GLY A 45 -21.70 -5.54 -17.28
N ALA A 46 -21.49 -6.59 -18.09
CA ALA A 46 -22.34 -6.87 -19.25
C ALA A 46 -23.78 -7.17 -18.85
N ALA A 47 -24.00 -7.99 -17.82
CA ALA A 47 -25.32 -8.31 -17.30
C ALA A 47 -26.03 -7.05 -16.75
N ALA A 48 -25.33 -6.23 -15.96
CA ALA A 48 -25.85 -4.99 -15.42
C ALA A 48 -26.21 -4.01 -16.54
N VAL A 49 -25.30 -3.77 -17.49
CA VAL A 49 -25.53 -2.89 -18.64
C VAL A 49 -26.76 -3.33 -19.44
N GLY A 50 -26.89 -4.64 -19.71
CA GLY A 50 -28.07 -5.20 -20.39
C GLY A 50 -29.36 -4.95 -19.61
N ALA A 51 -29.40 -5.32 -18.32
CA ALA A 51 -30.56 -5.15 -17.46
C ALA A 51 -31.00 -3.66 -17.34
N TYR A 52 -30.04 -2.76 -17.10
CA TYR A 52 -30.31 -1.33 -16.98
C TYR A 52 -30.77 -0.71 -18.31
N SER A 53 -30.25 -1.18 -19.45
CA SER A 53 -30.66 -0.69 -20.75
C SER A 53 -32.08 -1.12 -21.12
N VAL A 54 -32.45 -2.35 -20.77
CA VAL A 54 -33.82 -2.84 -20.91
C VAL A 54 -34.75 -2.05 -19.98
N TRP A 55 -34.39 -1.85 -18.73
CA TRP A 55 -35.20 -1.05 -17.78
C TRP A 55 -35.40 0.38 -18.28
N TYR A 56 -34.36 1.03 -18.79
CA TYR A 56 -34.45 2.36 -19.39
C TYR A 56 -35.44 2.41 -20.56
N MET A 57 -35.52 1.36 -21.36
CA MET A 57 -36.44 1.30 -22.50
C MET A 57 -37.91 1.03 -22.09
N VAL A 58 -38.12 0.26 -21.03
CA VAL A 58 -39.44 -0.11 -20.53
C VAL A 58 -40.07 1.08 -19.79
N ASP A 59 -39.37 1.71 -18.90
CA ASP A 59 -39.86 2.84 -18.10
C ASP A 59 -38.71 3.81 -17.78
N VAL A 60 -38.59 4.82 -18.64
CA VAL A 60 -37.57 5.87 -18.53
C VAL A 60 -37.72 6.69 -17.25
N GLU A 61 -38.95 6.97 -16.82
CA GLU A 61 -39.21 7.81 -15.67
C GLU A 61 -38.82 7.07 -14.37
N MET A 62 -39.26 5.84 -14.22
CA MET A 62 -38.90 4.99 -13.09
C MET A 62 -37.40 4.69 -13.06
N PHE A 63 -36.79 4.48 -14.23
CA PHE A 63 -35.33 4.30 -14.33
C PHE A 63 -34.57 5.53 -13.80
N ILE A 64 -34.94 6.75 -14.25
CA ILE A 64 -34.28 7.98 -13.78
C ILE A 64 -34.41 8.15 -12.26
N ARG A 65 -35.58 7.81 -11.70
CA ARG A 65 -35.84 7.93 -10.27
C ARG A 65 -35.13 6.92 -9.42
N LEU A 66 -35.08 5.65 -9.81
CA LEU A 66 -34.68 4.55 -8.94
C LEU A 66 -33.32 3.94 -9.29
N SER A 67 -32.81 4.12 -10.52
CA SER A 67 -31.55 3.46 -10.96
C SER A 67 -30.39 3.74 -10.05
N GLY A 68 -30.19 4.98 -9.62
CA GLY A 68 -29.12 5.34 -8.69
C GLY A 68 -29.23 4.63 -7.34
N LEU A 69 -30.44 4.59 -6.76
CA LEU A 69 -30.72 3.95 -5.48
C LEU A 69 -30.57 2.43 -5.52
N VAL A 70 -30.92 1.80 -6.64
CA VAL A 70 -30.79 0.34 -6.83
C VAL A 70 -29.33 -0.04 -7.14
N THR A 71 -28.63 0.78 -7.93
CA THR A 71 -27.27 0.49 -8.35
C THR A 71 -26.29 0.49 -7.18
N ILE A 72 -26.45 1.40 -6.21
CA ILE A 72 -25.55 1.51 -5.05
C ILE A 72 -25.45 0.18 -4.28
N PRO A 73 -26.55 -0.43 -3.78
CA PRO A 73 -26.47 -1.68 -3.05
C PRO A 73 -26.04 -2.87 -3.92
N VAL A 74 -26.51 -2.96 -5.17
CA VAL A 74 -26.17 -4.07 -6.07
C VAL A 74 -24.69 -4.09 -6.38
N LEU A 75 -24.11 -2.95 -6.79
CA LEU A 75 -22.67 -2.82 -7.00
C LEU A 75 -21.90 -2.95 -5.69
N GLY A 76 -22.44 -2.44 -4.59
CA GLY A 76 -21.83 -2.54 -3.26
C GLY A 76 -21.59 -3.98 -2.85
N ILE A 77 -22.61 -4.83 -2.92
CA ILE A 77 -22.51 -6.26 -2.59
C ILE A 77 -21.50 -6.95 -3.53
N PHE A 78 -21.60 -6.72 -4.84
CA PHE A 78 -20.69 -7.31 -5.82
C PHE A 78 -19.23 -6.94 -5.56
N CYS A 79 -18.95 -5.65 -5.42
CA CYS A 79 -17.60 -5.14 -5.17
C CYS A 79 -17.04 -5.63 -3.82
N PHE A 80 -17.88 -5.69 -2.78
CA PHE A 80 -17.47 -6.16 -1.47
C PHE A 80 -17.06 -7.64 -1.46
N VAL A 81 -17.81 -8.50 -2.16
CA VAL A 81 -17.50 -9.94 -2.25
C VAL A 81 -16.17 -10.18 -2.95
N LEU A 82 -15.82 -9.37 -3.94
CA LEU A 82 -14.59 -9.52 -4.73
C LEU A 82 -13.37 -8.78 -4.16
N SER A 83 -13.58 -7.82 -3.27
CA SER A 83 -12.51 -7.05 -2.63
C SER A 83 -11.86 -7.84 -1.49
N ALA A 84 -10.55 -7.69 -1.34
CA ALA A 84 -9.81 -8.14 -0.14
C ALA A 84 -9.68 -7.03 0.91
N ASP A 85 -10.18 -5.83 0.62
CA ASP A 85 -10.14 -4.69 1.54
C ASP A 85 -11.29 -4.73 2.55
N LEU A 86 -11.13 -4.00 3.66
CA LEU A 86 -12.18 -3.84 4.67
C LEU A 86 -13.43 -3.16 4.08
N PHE A 87 -14.58 -3.48 4.67
CA PHE A 87 -15.89 -3.01 4.22
C PHE A 87 -15.92 -1.48 3.98
N TYR A 88 -15.52 -0.70 4.97
CA TYR A 88 -15.56 0.76 4.88
C TYR A 88 -14.68 1.34 3.78
N LEU A 89 -13.51 0.76 3.56
CA LEU A 89 -12.64 1.18 2.48
C LEU A 89 -13.24 0.86 1.10
N SER A 90 -13.93 -0.27 0.97
CA SER A 90 -14.65 -0.65 -0.24
C SER A 90 -15.86 0.26 -0.49
N VAL A 91 -16.59 0.64 0.56
CA VAL A 91 -17.68 1.64 0.48
C VAL A 91 -17.14 2.98 0.00
N TYR A 92 -16.02 3.46 0.54
CA TYR A 92 -15.41 4.72 0.11
C TYR A 92 -15.02 4.72 -1.38
N LYS A 93 -14.38 3.65 -1.85
CA LYS A 93 -14.02 3.50 -3.28
C LYS A 93 -15.25 3.53 -4.18
N LEU A 94 -16.32 2.84 -3.77
CA LEU A 94 -17.57 2.80 -4.50
C LEU A 94 -18.23 4.18 -4.55
N THR A 95 -18.32 4.88 -3.43
CA THR A 95 -18.89 6.23 -3.36
C THR A 95 -18.11 7.24 -4.19
N LEU A 96 -16.78 7.11 -4.25
CA LEU A 96 -15.95 7.92 -5.15
C LEU A 96 -16.32 7.66 -6.63
N GLY A 97 -16.50 6.40 -7.02
CA GLY A 97 -16.95 6.03 -8.38
C GLY A 97 -18.32 6.63 -8.72
N PHE A 98 -19.28 6.53 -7.82
CA PHE A 98 -20.61 7.14 -8.00
C PHE A 98 -20.58 8.66 -8.07
N TYR A 99 -19.75 9.30 -7.24
CA TYR A 99 -19.57 10.74 -7.31
C TYR A 99 -19.02 11.17 -8.68
N MET A 100 -17.98 10.51 -9.17
CA MET A 100 -17.40 10.80 -10.48
C MET A 100 -18.40 10.54 -11.62
N LEU A 101 -19.21 9.47 -11.53
CA LEU A 101 -20.28 9.23 -12.46
C LEU A 101 -21.32 10.36 -12.44
N SER A 102 -21.73 10.82 -11.26
CA SER A 102 -22.70 11.93 -11.13
C SER A 102 -22.19 13.21 -11.77
N VAL A 103 -20.91 13.52 -11.59
CA VAL A 103 -20.24 14.66 -12.25
C VAL A 103 -20.25 14.50 -13.78
N THR A 104 -19.89 13.31 -14.28
CA THR A 104 -19.86 13.03 -15.71
C THR A 104 -21.24 13.14 -16.36
N VAL A 105 -22.25 12.55 -15.71
CA VAL A 105 -23.64 12.61 -16.21
C VAL A 105 -24.16 14.04 -16.21
N PHE A 106 -23.94 14.79 -15.13
CA PHE A 106 -24.36 16.17 -15.02
C PHE A 106 -23.72 17.04 -16.12
N LEU A 107 -22.38 17.00 -16.23
CA LEU A 107 -21.66 17.81 -17.21
C LEU A 107 -22.03 17.40 -18.66
N GLY A 108 -22.11 16.10 -18.95
CA GLY A 108 -22.47 15.62 -20.30
C GLY A 108 -23.87 16.07 -20.72
N VAL A 109 -24.87 15.83 -19.87
CA VAL A 109 -26.28 16.15 -20.19
C VAL A 109 -26.52 17.64 -20.23
N ASP A 110 -26.09 18.40 -19.23
CA ASP A 110 -26.42 19.81 -19.13
C ASP A 110 -25.63 20.68 -20.10
N ILE A 111 -24.36 20.39 -20.37
CA ILE A 111 -23.58 21.08 -21.41
C ILE A 111 -24.16 20.79 -22.79
N SER A 112 -24.50 19.52 -23.08
CA SER A 112 -25.13 19.16 -24.35
C SER A 112 -26.47 19.86 -24.56
N ARG A 113 -27.28 20.00 -23.51
CA ARG A 113 -28.59 20.70 -23.59
C ARG A 113 -28.44 22.21 -23.73
N LEU A 114 -27.56 22.84 -22.97
CA LEU A 114 -27.40 24.31 -22.96
C LEU A 114 -26.80 24.84 -24.25
N TRP A 115 -25.76 24.18 -24.77
CA TRP A 115 -24.97 24.72 -25.88
C TRP A 115 -25.17 24.00 -27.21
N PHE A 116 -25.67 22.78 -27.20
CA PHE A 116 -25.78 21.93 -28.39
C PHE A 116 -27.19 21.36 -28.62
N HIS A 117 -28.20 22.03 -28.08
CA HIS A 117 -29.63 21.69 -28.28
C HIS A 117 -30.00 20.23 -27.92
N GLY A 118 -29.23 19.63 -26.99
CA GLY A 118 -29.48 18.25 -26.53
C GLY A 118 -29.02 17.17 -27.52
N ASN A 119 -28.03 17.44 -28.35
CA ASN A 119 -27.48 16.46 -29.28
C ASN A 119 -26.84 15.28 -28.51
N MET A 120 -27.39 14.08 -28.73
CA MET A 120 -27.03 12.86 -28.03
C MET A 120 -25.58 12.41 -28.30
N TRP A 121 -25.05 12.65 -29.48
CA TRP A 121 -23.69 12.29 -29.84
C TRP A 121 -22.66 13.19 -29.13
N ILE A 122 -23.03 14.46 -28.96
CA ILE A 122 -22.20 15.40 -28.21
C ILE A 122 -22.21 15.04 -26.72
N ASP A 123 -23.33 14.65 -26.13
CA ASP A 123 -23.39 14.13 -24.76
C ASP A 123 -22.46 12.93 -24.58
N ILE A 124 -22.50 11.95 -25.50
CA ILE A 124 -21.62 10.79 -25.45
C ILE A 124 -20.14 11.21 -25.58
N ALA A 125 -19.81 12.06 -26.55
CA ALA A 125 -18.44 12.51 -26.75
C ALA A 125 -17.89 13.26 -25.52
N LEU A 126 -18.69 14.14 -24.91
CA LEU A 126 -18.32 14.84 -23.68
C LEU A 126 -18.07 13.86 -22.52
N ARG A 127 -18.94 12.86 -22.35
CA ARG A 127 -18.77 11.83 -21.32
C ARG A 127 -17.47 11.08 -21.52
N VAL A 128 -17.17 10.63 -22.75
CA VAL A 128 -15.90 9.92 -23.04
C VAL A 128 -14.70 10.77 -22.62
N VAL A 129 -14.66 12.04 -23.02
CA VAL A 129 -13.55 12.94 -22.69
C VAL A 129 -13.42 13.14 -21.19
N ILE A 130 -14.54 13.39 -20.49
CA ILE A 130 -14.55 13.60 -19.03
C ILE A 130 -14.12 12.32 -18.31
N GLU A 131 -14.65 11.15 -18.68
CA GLU A 131 -14.34 9.87 -18.07
C GLU A 131 -12.87 9.48 -18.27
N MET A 132 -12.32 9.69 -19.45
CA MET A 132 -10.89 9.49 -19.70
C MET A 132 -10.03 10.41 -18.83
N GLY A 133 -10.41 11.69 -18.71
CA GLY A 133 -9.73 12.65 -17.81
C GLY A 133 -9.78 12.21 -16.34
N ILE A 134 -10.94 11.77 -15.87
CA ILE A 134 -11.13 11.25 -14.51
C ILE A 134 -10.26 10.01 -14.29
N MET A 135 -10.28 9.04 -15.21
CA MET A 135 -9.49 7.82 -15.09
C MET A 135 -7.99 8.12 -15.07
N PHE A 136 -7.54 9.09 -15.88
CA PHE A 136 -6.14 9.54 -15.87
C PHE A 136 -5.75 10.17 -14.51
N ILE A 137 -6.60 11.03 -13.94
CA ILE A 137 -6.37 11.65 -12.62
C ILE A 137 -6.37 10.58 -11.51
N VAL A 138 -7.33 9.64 -11.55
CA VAL A 138 -7.41 8.55 -10.56
C VAL A 138 -6.18 7.66 -10.65
N ALA A 139 -5.78 7.23 -11.84
CA ALA A 139 -4.61 6.37 -12.03
C ALA A 139 -3.29 7.08 -11.66
N GLY A 140 -3.11 8.35 -12.05
CA GLY A 140 -1.86 9.07 -11.87
C GLY A 140 -1.67 9.72 -10.50
N LYS A 141 -2.75 10.25 -9.90
CA LYS A 141 -2.65 11.03 -8.65
C LYS A 141 -3.28 10.34 -7.43
N ILE A 142 -4.45 9.71 -7.60
CA ILE A 142 -5.19 9.15 -6.47
C ILE A 142 -4.65 7.76 -6.12
N ARG A 143 -4.48 6.89 -7.10
CA ARG A 143 -4.02 5.50 -6.92
C ARG A 143 -2.70 5.39 -6.15
N PRO A 144 -1.60 6.10 -6.48
CA PRO A 144 -0.34 5.98 -5.75
C PRO A 144 -0.51 6.35 -4.28
N ARG A 145 -1.19 7.47 -3.99
CA ARG A 145 -1.43 7.93 -2.62
C ARG A 145 -2.33 6.99 -1.84
N PHE A 146 -3.32 6.40 -2.50
CA PHE A 146 -4.24 5.45 -1.90
C PHE A 146 -3.53 4.14 -1.54
N HIS A 147 -2.65 3.64 -2.41
CA HIS A 147 -1.88 2.42 -2.14
C HIS A 147 -0.81 2.62 -1.06
N GLN A 148 -0.14 3.77 -1.02
CA GLN A 148 0.84 4.10 0.03
C GLN A 148 0.20 4.24 1.42
N GLY A 149 -1.03 4.77 1.48
CA GLY A 149 -1.75 4.99 2.73
C GLY A 149 -2.67 3.85 3.17
N ARG A 150 -2.69 2.73 2.49
CA ARG A 150 -3.75 1.71 2.60
C ARG A 150 -3.93 1.12 3.98
N THR A 151 -2.85 0.81 4.68
CA THR A 151 -2.88 0.17 6.00
C THR A 151 -3.62 1.02 7.01
N TYR A 152 -3.31 2.29 7.09
CA TYR A 152 -3.98 3.19 8.03
C TYR A 152 -5.29 3.79 7.48
N LEU A 153 -5.47 3.86 6.15
CA LEU A 153 -6.77 4.18 5.56
C LEU A 153 -7.82 3.13 5.92
N ALA A 154 -7.43 1.86 6.01
CA ALA A 154 -8.34 0.78 6.38
C ALA A 154 -8.88 0.92 7.80
N GLU A 155 -8.09 1.45 8.73
CA GLU A 155 -8.47 1.60 10.15
C GLU A 155 -9.28 2.88 10.45
N VAL A 156 -9.18 3.89 9.58
CA VAL A 156 -9.70 5.24 9.87
C VAL A 156 -10.85 5.63 8.91
N MET A 157 -11.24 4.74 7.98
CA MET A 157 -12.21 5.05 6.92
C MET A 157 -13.68 4.82 7.25
N ASP A 158 -14.03 4.36 8.45
CA ASP A 158 -15.42 4.11 8.88
C ASP A 158 -16.29 5.36 8.81
N PHE A 159 -15.93 6.41 9.53
CA PHE A 159 -16.68 7.66 9.54
C PHE A 159 -16.72 8.36 8.16
N PRO A 160 -15.59 8.51 7.42
CA PRO A 160 -15.62 9.12 6.09
C PRO A 160 -16.45 8.35 5.09
N SER A 161 -16.38 7.02 5.14
CA SER A 161 -17.16 6.17 4.24
C SER A 161 -18.66 6.34 4.47
N ALA A 162 -19.09 6.44 5.73
CA ALA A 162 -20.47 6.71 6.08
C ALA A 162 -20.91 8.11 5.57
N VAL A 163 -20.09 9.15 5.80
CA VAL A 163 -20.38 10.50 5.34
C VAL A 163 -20.48 10.58 3.81
N THR A 164 -19.52 9.99 3.09
CA THR A 164 -19.53 9.99 1.63
C THR A 164 -20.70 9.20 1.06
N LEU A 165 -21.09 8.08 1.70
CA LEU A 165 -22.26 7.29 1.31
C LEU A 165 -23.57 8.13 1.47
N ILE A 166 -23.73 8.80 2.60
CA ILE A 166 -24.89 9.69 2.83
C ILE A 166 -24.96 10.77 1.75
N ILE A 167 -23.83 11.41 1.42
CA ILE A 167 -23.77 12.45 0.39
C ILE A 167 -24.22 11.88 -0.97
N ILE A 168 -23.74 10.71 -1.37
CA ILE A 168 -24.11 10.09 -2.64
C ILE A 168 -25.58 9.71 -2.67
N VAL A 169 -26.11 9.17 -1.58
CA VAL A 169 -27.55 8.86 -1.46
C VAL A 169 -28.39 10.14 -1.55
N LEU A 170 -27.96 11.24 -0.92
CA LEU A 170 -28.64 12.53 -1.03
C LEU A 170 -28.61 13.10 -2.45
N ILE A 171 -27.49 12.98 -3.16
CA ILE A 171 -27.40 13.37 -4.57
C ILE A 171 -28.35 12.53 -5.41
N ALA A 172 -28.34 11.21 -5.25
CA ALA A 172 -29.23 10.29 -5.98
C ALA A 172 -30.70 10.59 -5.67
N ALA A 173 -31.07 10.81 -4.40
CA ALA A 173 -32.41 11.18 -3.98
C ALA A 173 -32.83 12.54 -4.56
N THR A 174 -31.94 13.54 -4.57
CA THR A 174 -32.23 14.86 -5.15
C THR A 174 -32.51 14.73 -6.64
N ILE A 175 -31.75 13.92 -7.37
CA ILE A 175 -31.99 13.65 -8.79
C ILE A 175 -33.33 12.89 -9.00
N ALA A 176 -33.58 11.88 -8.16
CA ALA A 176 -34.77 11.02 -8.25
C ALA A 176 -36.08 11.76 -8.00
N TYR A 177 -36.14 12.62 -7.02
CA TYR A 177 -37.38 13.27 -6.55
C TYR A 177 -37.53 14.72 -7.01
N TRP A 178 -36.72 15.16 -7.99
CA TRP A 178 -36.87 16.49 -8.54
C TRP A 178 -38.12 16.60 -9.44
N PRO A 179 -39.07 17.53 -9.16
CA PRO A 179 -40.38 17.55 -9.84
C PRO A 179 -40.35 17.93 -11.31
N ASP A 180 -39.28 18.61 -11.79
CA ASP A 180 -39.25 19.17 -13.16
C ASP A 180 -38.15 18.57 -14.02
N HIS A 181 -38.22 17.27 -14.32
CA HIS A 181 -37.25 16.62 -15.20
C HIS A 181 -37.22 17.12 -16.64
N HIS A 182 -38.32 17.76 -17.10
CA HIS A 182 -38.49 18.14 -18.49
C HIS A 182 -38.14 19.59 -18.80
N THR A 183 -38.03 20.48 -17.79
CA THR A 183 -37.75 21.90 -18.00
C THR A 183 -36.30 22.23 -17.73
N LEU A 184 -35.60 22.81 -18.71
CA LEU A 184 -34.30 23.42 -18.56
C LEU A 184 -34.43 24.73 -17.77
N SER A 185 -34.32 24.66 -16.46
CA SER A 185 -34.21 25.86 -15.64
C SER A 185 -32.73 26.08 -15.29
N VAL A 186 -32.19 27.24 -15.65
CA VAL A 186 -30.83 27.67 -15.26
C VAL A 186 -30.64 27.55 -13.74
N SER A 187 -31.68 27.88 -12.99
CA SER A 187 -31.71 27.74 -11.53
C SER A 187 -31.50 26.29 -11.04
N ARG A 188 -32.00 25.28 -11.79
CA ARG A 188 -31.79 23.87 -11.48
C ARG A 188 -30.34 23.43 -11.72
N VAL A 189 -29.79 23.81 -12.87
CA VAL A 189 -28.40 23.51 -13.22
C VAL A 189 -27.44 24.09 -12.18
N ILE A 190 -27.64 25.32 -11.77
CA ILE A 190 -26.84 26.00 -10.74
C ILE A 190 -26.95 25.25 -9.40
N ARG A 191 -28.16 24.84 -8.96
CA ARG A 191 -28.32 24.11 -7.68
C ARG A 191 -27.62 22.76 -7.68
N ILE A 192 -27.77 21.97 -8.75
CA ILE A 192 -27.08 20.67 -8.86
C ILE A 192 -25.57 20.88 -8.90
N LEU A 193 -25.10 21.88 -9.64
CA LEU A 193 -23.67 22.23 -9.69
C LEU A 193 -23.13 22.57 -8.29
N ILE A 194 -23.83 23.39 -7.53
CA ILE A 194 -23.47 23.74 -6.15
C ILE A 194 -23.38 22.47 -5.28
N LEU A 195 -24.39 21.58 -5.35
CA LEU A 195 -24.38 20.33 -4.60
C LEU A 195 -23.19 19.43 -4.98
N LEU A 196 -22.88 19.29 -6.26
CA LEU A 196 -21.75 18.50 -6.74
C LEU A 196 -20.41 19.11 -6.30
N VAL A 197 -20.27 20.44 -6.39
CA VAL A 197 -19.05 21.12 -5.94
C VAL A 197 -18.87 20.97 -4.43
N MET A 198 -19.92 21.16 -3.64
CA MET A 198 -19.88 20.97 -2.20
C MET A 198 -19.53 19.52 -1.82
N ALA A 199 -20.17 18.55 -2.49
CA ALA A 199 -19.86 17.14 -2.29
C ALA A 199 -18.38 16.83 -2.64
N GLY A 200 -17.88 17.40 -3.74
CA GLY A 200 -16.47 17.26 -4.15
C GLY A 200 -15.50 17.85 -3.14
N ILE A 201 -15.79 19.03 -2.61
CA ILE A 201 -14.99 19.68 -1.57
C ILE A 201 -14.97 18.81 -0.30
N ILE A 202 -16.14 18.35 0.15
CA ILE A 202 -16.23 17.48 1.33
C ILE A 202 -15.45 16.21 1.12
N GLN A 203 -15.59 15.54 -0.03
CA GLN A 203 -14.88 14.30 -0.34
C GLN A 203 -13.37 14.52 -0.43
N TRP A 204 -12.93 15.62 -1.03
CA TRP A 204 -11.52 16.03 -1.09
C TRP A 204 -10.95 16.36 0.29
N MET A 205 -11.65 17.17 1.08
CA MET A 205 -11.23 17.53 2.45
C MET A 205 -11.15 16.30 3.33
N THR A 206 -12.15 15.42 3.26
CA THR A 206 -12.19 14.14 3.97
C THR A 206 -10.97 13.31 3.60
N PHE A 207 -10.72 13.07 2.33
CA PHE A 207 -9.57 12.30 1.84
C PHE A 207 -8.23 12.92 2.29
N ARG A 208 -8.08 14.24 2.17
CA ARG A 208 -6.87 14.95 2.58
C ARG A 208 -6.65 14.90 4.09
N MET A 209 -7.70 15.12 4.89
CA MET A 209 -7.63 15.06 6.35
C MET A 209 -7.23 13.66 6.84
N TYR A 210 -7.78 12.62 6.22
CA TYR A 210 -7.46 11.24 6.60
C TYR A 210 -6.08 10.82 6.14
N LEU A 211 -5.62 11.23 4.98
CA LEU A 211 -4.22 11.03 4.57
C LEU A 211 -3.25 11.72 5.52
N TYR A 212 -3.61 12.91 6.02
CA TYR A 212 -2.78 13.64 6.98
C TYR A 212 -2.77 12.95 8.34
N ARG A 213 -3.94 12.65 8.91
CA ARG A 213 -4.08 11.93 10.19
C ARG A 213 -3.49 10.52 10.13
N GLY A 214 -3.73 9.79 9.05
CA GLY A 214 -3.15 8.47 8.85
C GLY A 214 -1.63 8.52 8.82
N ARG A 215 -1.03 9.52 8.17
CA ARG A 215 0.42 9.70 8.16
C ARG A 215 0.95 10.05 9.56
N GLU A 216 0.26 10.92 10.30
CA GLU A 216 0.63 11.28 11.67
C GLU A 216 0.52 10.08 12.63
N PHE A 217 -0.55 9.27 12.50
CA PHE A 217 -0.72 8.03 13.25
C PHE A 217 0.40 7.02 12.92
N TYR A 218 0.72 6.83 11.64
CA TYR A 218 1.80 5.95 11.20
C TYR A 218 3.15 6.40 11.76
N TRP A 219 3.46 7.70 11.73
CA TRP A 219 4.70 8.24 12.31
C TRP A 219 4.77 8.04 13.83
N ARG A 220 3.65 8.20 14.55
CA ARG A 220 3.61 7.91 16.00
C ARG A 220 3.81 6.44 16.27
N PHE A 221 3.09 5.58 15.55
CA PHE A 221 3.20 4.12 15.68
C PHE A 221 4.60 3.63 15.30
N GLU A 222 5.18 4.12 14.20
CA GLU A 222 6.55 3.80 13.79
C GLU A 222 7.56 4.27 14.87
N LYS A 223 7.36 5.45 15.44
CA LYS A 223 8.20 5.97 16.52
C LYS A 223 8.09 5.12 17.79
N GLU A 224 6.87 4.77 18.22
CA GLU A 224 6.65 3.88 19.38
C GLU A 224 7.25 2.49 19.14
N LEU A 225 7.12 1.96 17.93
CA LEU A 225 7.70 0.67 17.54
C LEU A 225 9.24 0.72 17.52
N LEU A 226 9.82 1.83 17.06
CA LEU A 226 11.27 2.06 17.09
C LEU A 226 11.76 2.20 18.54
N GLU A 227 11.07 2.94 19.40
CA GLU A 227 11.41 3.08 20.80
C GLU A 227 11.32 1.72 21.54
N MET A 228 10.26 0.94 21.27
CA MET A 228 10.09 -0.39 21.83
C MET A 228 11.16 -1.38 21.32
N ASN A 229 11.48 -1.35 20.03
CA ASN A 229 12.57 -2.15 19.47
C ASN A 229 13.92 -1.74 20.02
N GLU A 230 14.17 -0.45 20.25
CA GLU A 230 15.40 0.01 20.88
C GLU A 230 15.53 -0.48 22.33
N LEU A 231 14.42 -0.45 23.10
CA LEU A 231 14.41 -0.98 24.48
C LEU A 231 14.65 -2.49 24.51
N LEU A 232 14.03 -3.25 23.60
CA LEU A 232 14.25 -4.69 23.46
C LEU A 232 15.69 -5.00 23.07
N LEU A 233 16.25 -4.28 22.10
CA LEU A 233 17.65 -4.43 21.67
C LEU A 233 18.63 -4.07 22.78
N ARG A 234 18.38 -3.00 23.55
CA ARG A 234 19.22 -2.64 24.73
C ARG A 234 19.20 -3.74 25.79
N ARG A 235 18.02 -4.33 26.05
CA ARG A 235 17.89 -5.45 26.98
C ARG A 235 18.63 -6.69 26.47
N GLN A 236 18.47 -7.05 25.20
CA GLN A 236 19.18 -8.16 24.55
C GLN A 236 20.69 -7.93 24.55
N LEU A 237 21.13 -6.71 24.24
CA LEU A 237 22.54 -6.35 24.25
C LEU A 237 23.16 -6.51 25.65
N GLY A 238 22.41 -6.17 26.71
CA GLY A 238 22.83 -6.44 28.10
C GLY A 238 23.02 -7.93 28.36
N MET A 239 22.12 -8.78 27.92
CA MET A 239 22.21 -10.23 28.03
C MET A 239 23.38 -10.79 27.20
N PHE A 240 23.58 -10.32 25.97
CA PHE A 240 24.70 -10.74 25.13
C PHE A 240 26.05 -10.37 25.72
N LYS A 241 26.17 -9.17 26.29
CA LYS A 241 27.42 -8.76 26.98
C LYS A 241 27.71 -9.61 28.23
N ALA A 242 26.65 -10.03 28.96
CA ALA A 242 26.81 -10.91 30.10
C ALA A 242 27.29 -12.31 29.65
N ALA A 243 26.63 -12.88 28.64
CA ALA A 243 27.00 -14.18 28.05
C ALA A 243 28.43 -14.18 27.48
N GLY A 244 28.83 -13.06 26.81
CA GLY A 244 30.20 -12.92 26.29
C GLY A 244 31.28 -12.79 27.34
N LYS A 245 30.95 -12.37 28.58
CA LYS A 245 31.90 -12.34 29.72
C LYS A 245 32.09 -13.69 30.37
N GLU A 246 31.11 -14.59 30.29
CA GLU A 246 31.21 -15.94 30.85
C GLU A 246 32.12 -16.86 30.01
N LYS A 247 32.23 -16.63 28.69
CA LYS A 247 33.25 -17.28 27.84
C LYS A 247 34.63 -16.72 28.16
N GLY A 248 35.54 -17.58 28.57
CA GLY A 248 36.93 -17.22 28.92
C GLY A 248 37.67 -16.51 27.76
N ASN A 249 38.81 -15.85 28.07
CA ASN A 249 39.56 -15.06 27.08
C ASN A 249 40.05 -15.87 25.86
N GLU A 250 40.14 -17.18 25.95
CA GLU A 250 40.64 -18.07 24.90
C GLU A 250 39.58 -18.38 23.81
N GLU A 251 38.31 -18.11 24.06
CA GLU A 251 37.20 -18.34 23.11
C GLU A 251 36.61 -17.06 22.55
N ARG A 252 37.26 -15.92 22.69
CA ARG A 252 36.75 -14.65 22.17
C ARG A 252 36.85 -14.57 20.65
N ILE A 253 35.70 -14.25 19.99
CA ILE A 253 35.63 -14.04 18.55
C ILE A 253 36.33 -12.72 18.15
N CYS A 254 36.17 -11.67 18.99
CA CYS A 254 36.80 -10.37 18.78
C CYS A 254 36.94 -9.57 20.09
N THR A 255 37.65 -8.45 20.02
CA THR A 255 37.90 -7.56 21.19
C THR A 255 36.68 -6.69 21.53
N ASN A 256 35.78 -6.40 20.59
CA ASN A 256 34.58 -5.60 20.84
C ASN A 256 33.54 -6.41 21.61
N ALA A 257 33.23 -5.98 22.84
CA ALA A 257 32.37 -6.73 23.76
C ALA A 257 30.91 -6.94 23.22
N ALA A 258 30.35 -5.96 22.53
CA ALA A 258 28.98 -6.06 21.97
C ALA A 258 28.93 -7.08 20.82
N VAL A 259 29.83 -6.95 19.86
CA VAL A 259 29.93 -7.87 18.72
C VAL A 259 30.25 -9.28 19.17
N ASN A 260 31.23 -9.44 20.07
CA ASN A 260 31.59 -10.73 20.65
C ASN A 260 30.41 -11.42 21.32
N GLY A 261 29.63 -10.69 22.15
CA GLY A 261 28.47 -11.25 22.83
C GLY A 261 27.36 -11.68 21.88
N ILE A 262 27.05 -10.86 20.86
CA ILE A 262 26.02 -11.18 19.85
C ILE A 262 26.47 -12.40 19.04
N CYS A 263 27.68 -12.41 18.53
CA CYS A 263 28.21 -13.52 17.73
C CYS A 263 28.22 -14.83 18.52
N ALA A 264 28.64 -14.81 19.76
CA ALA A 264 28.66 -15.99 20.63
C ALA A 264 27.25 -16.54 20.92
N ALA A 265 26.29 -15.66 21.16
CA ALA A 265 24.90 -16.06 21.39
C ALA A 265 24.26 -16.71 20.14
N TYR A 266 24.44 -16.08 18.96
CA TYR A 266 23.90 -16.61 17.71
C TYR A 266 24.63 -17.85 17.22
N GLU A 267 25.92 -17.99 17.47
CA GLU A 267 26.66 -19.22 17.23
C GLU A 267 26.09 -20.39 18.06
N THR A 268 25.79 -20.16 19.33
CA THR A 268 25.15 -21.16 20.19
C THR A 268 23.78 -21.52 19.70
N TYR A 269 22.93 -20.53 19.40
CA TYR A 269 21.59 -20.74 18.90
C TYR A 269 21.57 -21.49 17.55
N ALA A 270 22.45 -21.13 16.62
CA ALA A 270 22.53 -21.79 15.33
C ALA A 270 23.00 -23.25 15.46
N LYS A 271 23.93 -23.56 16.39
CA LYS A 271 24.36 -24.93 16.71
C LYS A 271 23.20 -25.79 17.25
N GLU A 272 22.34 -25.22 18.08
CA GLU A 272 21.12 -25.90 18.57
C GLU A 272 20.18 -26.27 17.43
N GLU A 273 20.18 -25.47 16.34
CA GLU A 273 19.38 -25.72 15.14
C GLU A 273 20.11 -26.54 14.06
N ASN A 274 21.24 -27.17 14.41
CA ASN A 274 22.09 -27.98 13.50
C ASN A 274 22.66 -27.18 12.30
N ILE A 275 22.90 -25.87 12.48
CA ILE A 275 23.51 -25.00 11.48
C ILE A 275 24.98 -24.82 11.83
N GLN A 276 25.86 -25.09 10.87
CA GLN A 276 27.30 -24.82 11.02
C GLN A 276 27.56 -23.30 10.87
N VAL A 277 28.32 -22.75 11.85
CA VAL A 277 28.62 -21.30 11.86
C VAL A 277 30.10 -21.07 11.86
N ASP A 278 30.60 -20.24 10.95
CA ASP A 278 31.99 -19.76 10.86
C ASP A 278 31.95 -18.22 10.97
N ILE A 279 32.56 -17.70 12.05
CA ILE A 279 32.59 -16.26 12.34
C ILE A 279 34.02 -15.77 12.44
N CYS A 280 34.34 -14.75 11.63
CA CYS A 280 35.58 -14.04 11.65
C CYS A 280 35.31 -12.53 11.85
N ALA A 281 35.76 -11.95 12.96
CA ALA A 281 35.57 -10.55 13.27
C ALA A 281 36.91 -9.87 13.63
N ASP A 282 37.36 -9.00 12.73
CA ASP A 282 38.57 -8.15 12.92
C ASP A 282 38.12 -6.69 13.04
N ILE A 283 37.81 -6.30 14.28
CA ILE A 283 37.34 -4.94 14.61
C ILE A 283 37.96 -4.46 15.91
N ALA A 284 38.19 -3.16 16.01
CA ALA A 284 38.71 -2.53 17.21
C ALA A 284 37.69 -2.62 18.36
N GLU A 285 38.22 -2.63 19.60
CA GLU A 285 37.40 -2.61 20.82
C GLU A 285 36.43 -1.42 20.83
N ASN A 286 36.92 -0.24 20.46
CA ASN A 286 36.14 1.00 20.39
C ASN A 286 35.99 1.47 18.95
N ILE A 287 34.94 0.97 18.27
CA ILE A 287 34.58 1.43 16.93
C ILE A 287 33.70 2.69 16.97
N ALA A 288 33.74 3.50 15.92
CA ALA A 288 32.88 4.70 15.79
C ALA A 288 31.45 4.39 15.32
N VAL A 289 30.97 3.17 15.60
CA VAL A 289 29.57 2.75 15.40
C VAL A 289 28.93 2.57 16.78
N ARG A 290 27.72 3.09 16.98
CA ARG A 290 26.99 2.88 18.24
C ARG A 290 26.72 1.38 18.43
N GLU A 291 26.92 0.88 19.65
CA GLU A 291 26.66 -0.54 19.96
C GLU A 291 25.25 -1.00 19.57
N ILE A 292 24.25 -0.14 19.77
CA ILE A 292 22.86 -0.43 19.43
C ILE A 292 22.65 -0.58 17.91
N ASP A 293 23.34 0.21 17.11
CA ASP A 293 23.27 0.16 15.65
C ASP A 293 23.95 -1.12 15.14
N MET A 294 25.11 -1.45 15.69
CA MET A 294 25.81 -2.70 15.40
C MET A 294 24.96 -3.92 15.80
N ALA A 295 24.30 -3.85 16.96
CA ALA A 295 23.39 -4.90 17.41
C ALA A 295 22.20 -5.06 16.45
N ALA A 296 21.57 -3.96 16.02
CA ALA A 296 20.45 -3.99 15.09
C ALA A 296 20.83 -4.65 13.76
N ILE A 297 22.02 -4.34 13.24
CA ILE A 297 22.54 -4.94 12.00
C ILE A 297 22.80 -6.43 12.19
N LEU A 298 23.59 -6.82 13.20
CA LEU A 298 24.02 -8.20 13.38
C LEU A 298 22.86 -9.14 13.74
N VAL A 299 21.97 -8.73 14.65
CA VAL A 299 20.77 -9.50 15.01
C VAL A 299 19.91 -9.74 13.77
N SER A 300 19.65 -8.71 12.98
CA SER A 300 18.83 -8.84 11.77
C SER A 300 19.47 -9.76 10.73
N ILE A 301 20.78 -9.69 10.54
CA ILE A 301 21.52 -10.56 9.62
C ILE A 301 21.45 -12.02 10.07
N PHE A 302 21.74 -12.30 11.35
CA PHE A 302 21.72 -13.65 11.88
C PHE A 302 20.31 -14.27 11.84
N GLU A 303 19.29 -13.55 12.31
CA GLU A 303 17.90 -14.04 12.26
C GLU A 303 17.49 -14.40 10.85
N LYS A 304 17.86 -13.57 9.88
CA LYS A 304 17.54 -13.85 8.47
C LYS A 304 18.33 -15.04 7.93
N ALA A 305 19.60 -15.14 8.24
CA ALA A 305 20.44 -16.26 7.79
C ALA A 305 19.96 -17.60 8.37
N ILE A 306 19.62 -17.64 9.66
CA ILE A 306 19.08 -18.83 10.32
C ILE A 306 17.72 -19.22 9.72
N TRP A 307 16.85 -18.23 9.50
CA TRP A 307 15.54 -18.48 8.87
C TRP A 307 15.69 -19.04 7.46
N ASP A 308 16.59 -18.48 6.63
CA ASP A 308 16.84 -18.96 5.28
C ASP A 308 17.40 -20.39 5.28
N CYS A 309 18.33 -20.71 6.19
CA CYS A 309 18.84 -22.06 6.35
C CYS A 309 17.72 -23.05 6.70
N LYS A 310 16.89 -22.75 7.70
CA LYS A 310 15.77 -23.60 8.10
C LYS A 310 14.75 -23.82 6.96
N MET A 311 14.54 -22.81 6.12
CA MET A 311 13.62 -22.89 5.00
C MET A 311 14.25 -23.49 3.73
N SER A 312 15.56 -23.73 3.72
CA SER A 312 16.25 -24.26 2.53
C SER A 312 15.87 -25.71 2.22
N GLY A 313 15.57 -26.49 3.24
CA GLY A 313 15.36 -27.93 3.13
C GLY A 313 16.66 -28.73 2.83
N GLU A 314 17.81 -28.09 2.97
CA GLU A 314 19.13 -28.71 2.77
C GLU A 314 19.63 -29.31 4.10
N ASP A 315 20.27 -30.48 4.05
CA ASP A 315 20.83 -31.12 5.22
C ASP A 315 22.13 -30.44 5.71
N ASP A 316 22.89 -29.81 4.79
CA ASP A 316 24.13 -29.09 5.07
C ASP A 316 23.89 -27.58 5.15
N MET A 317 23.38 -27.14 6.30
CA MET A 317 23.11 -25.74 6.58
C MET A 317 24.33 -25.02 7.15
N ARG A 318 24.73 -23.93 6.49
CA ARG A 318 25.92 -23.16 6.86
C ARG A 318 25.66 -21.66 6.88
N ILE A 319 26.29 -20.99 7.86
CA ILE A 319 26.34 -19.52 7.94
C ILE A 319 27.81 -19.13 8.11
N ARG A 320 28.29 -18.22 7.29
CA ARG A 320 29.61 -17.61 7.38
C ARG A 320 29.48 -16.11 7.54
N LEU A 321 29.99 -15.57 8.65
CA LEU A 321 29.95 -14.13 8.93
C LEU A 321 31.40 -13.61 8.99
N ILE A 322 31.67 -12.56 8.21
CA ILE A 322 32.94 -11.84 8.20
C ILE A 322 32.68 -10.39 8.56
N ILE A 323 33.33 -9.88 9.56
CA ILE A 323 33.29 -8.46 9.96
C ILE A 323 34.72 -7.94 9.94
N ALA A 324 34.98 -6.88 9.19
CA ALA A 324 36.29 -6.29 9.08
C ALA A 324 36.25 -4.76 9.18
N GLN A 325 37.18 -4.18 9.91
CA GLN A 325 37.37 -2.74 10.00
C GLN A 325 38.67 -2.34 9.30
N ASN A 326 38.57 -1.40 8.36
CA ASN A 326 39.73 -0.84 7.68
C ASN A 326 39.55 0.63 7.34
N ARG A 327 40.53 1.49 7.68
CA ARG A 327 40.62 2.92 7.29
C ARG A 327 39.29 3.70 7.39
N GLY A 328 38.61 3.63 8.54
CA GLY A 328 37.36 4.35 8.75
C GLY A 328 36.16 3.72 8.10
N LYS A 329 36.23 2.45 7.68
CA LYS A 329 35.08 1.69 7.14
C LYS A 329 34.93 0.38 7.91
N VAL A 330 33.66 -0.05 8.07
CA VAL A 330 33.31 -1.37 8.60
C VAL A 330 32.55 -2.14 7.53
N ALA A 331 33.09 -3.27 7.13
CA ALA A 331 32.50 -4.19 6.19
C ALA A 331 31.94 -5.41 6.93
N ILE A 332 30.67 -5.76 6.64
CA ILE A 332 30.01 -6.94 7.17
C ILE A 332 29.53 -7.78 5.99
N ARG A 333 29.93 -9.04 5.93
CA ARG A 333 29.52 -9.98 4.91
C ARG A 333 29.00 -11.25 5.59
N CYS A 334 27.75 -11.60 5.29
CA CYS A 334 27.13 -12.83 5.73
C CYS A 334 26.74 -13.67 4.53
N GLU A 335 27.19 -14.91 4.50
CA GLU A 335 26.84 -15.93 3.52
C GLU A 335 26.06 -17.03 4.22
N ASN A 336 24.94 -17.45 3.67
CA ASN A 336 24.16 -18.54 4.25
C ASN A 336 23.51 -19.43 3.20
N THR A 337 23.30 -20.70 3.55
CA THR A 337 22.54 -21.64 2.74
C THR A 337 21.10 -21.15 2.58
N CYS A 338 20.54 -21.22 1.36
CA CYS A 338 19.16 -20.88 1.06
C CYS A 338 18.58 -21.81 -0.01
N GLY A 339 17.28 -22.09 0.04
CA GLY A 339 16.61 -22.99 -0.90
C GLY A 339 16.24 -22.32 -2.24
N GLN A 340 16.25 -23.08 -3.34
CA GLN A 340 15.88 -22.58 -4.67
C GLN A 340 14.43 -22.07 -4.77
N GLN A 341 13.51 -22.57 -3.95
CA GLN A 341 12.10 -22.09 -3.92
C GLN A 341 11.95 -20.70 -3.32
N GLN A 342 12.90 -20.23 -2.54
CA GLN A 342 12.87 -18.89 -1.92
C GLN A 342 13.16 -17.77 -2.92
N MET A 343 13.81 -18.05 -4.05
CA MET A 343 13.94 -17.08 -5.16
C MET A 343 12.60 -16.54 -5.68
N ARG A 344 11.49 -17.29 -5.52
CA ARG A 344 10.15 -16.91 -5.99
C ARG A 344 9.21 -16.37 -4.87
N LYS A 345 9.51 -16.62 -3.60
CA LYS A 345 8.68 -16.27 -2.44
C LYS A 345 9.29 -15.20 -1.51
N ALA A 346 10.47 -14.70 -1.79
CA ALA A 346 11.13 -13.63 -1.03
C ALA A 346 10.44 -12.25 -1.19
N TYR A 347 9.19 -12.26 -1.62
CA TYR A 347 8.33 -11.09 -1.68
C TYR A 347 7.29 -11.19 -0.57
N PHE A 348 7.32 -10.20 0.35
CA PHE A 348 6.29 -9.90 1.35
C PHE A 348 6.29 -10.76 2.63
N GLY A 349 6.94 -10.23 3.63
CA GLY A 349 6.83 -10.63 5.02
C GLY A 349 7.72 -9.76 5.92
N ASP A 350 7.70 -9.98 7.18
CA ASP A 350 8.40 -9.31 8.30
C ASP A 350 9.86 -8.87 8.04
N TRP A 351 10.54 -9.49 7.06
CA TRP A 351 11.90 -9.13 6.68
C TRP A 351 12.00 -7.75 6.02
N ASP A 352 11.00 -7.31 5.22
CA ASP A 352 11.06 -6.01 4.55
C ASP A 352 11.06 -4.85 5.55
N ALA A 353 10.32 -4.98 6.66
CA ALA A 353 10.33 -4.01 7.73
C ALA A 353 11.66 -3.99 8.51
N LYS A 354 12.24 -5.19 8.81
CA LYS A 354 13.55 -5.30 9.47
C LYS A 354 14.68 -4.84 8.56
N ALA A 355 14.66 -5.18 7.28
CA ALA A 355 15.62 -4.71 6.29
C ALA A 355 15.57 -3.19 6.12
N GLU A 356 14.39 -2.58 6.19
CA GLU A 356 14.22 -1.13 6.17
C GLU A 356 14.86 -0.46 7.39
N SER A 357 14.70 -1.05 8.58
CA SER A 357 15.35 -0.55 9.79
C SER A 357 16.88 -0.64 9.70
N VAL A 358 17.42 -1.75 9.19
CA VAL A 358 18.85 -1.89 8.94
C VAL A 358 19.33 -0.87 7.90
N ARG A 359 18.58 -0.66 6.83
CA ARG A 359 18.91 0.33 5.78
C ARG A 359 19.01 1.74 6.36
N LYS A 360 18.06 2.15 7.23
CA LYS A 360 18.13 3.45 7.91
C LYS A 360 19.39 3.61 8.75
N VAL A 361 19.82 2.54 9.42
CA VAL A 361 21.10 2.54 10.16
C VAL A 361 22.28 2.66 9.19
N VAL A 362 22.28 1.90 8.09
CA VAL A 362 23.33 1.94 7.07
C VAL A 362 23.43 3.34 6.45
N ASP A 363 22.30 3.93 6.07
CA ASP A 363 22.21 5.29 5.51
C ASP A 363 22.74 6.35 6.49
N TYR A 364 22.48 6.18 7.80
CA TYR A 364 23.00 7.07 8.84
C TYR A 364 24.54 7.08 8.92
N TYR A 365 25.19 6.00 8.50
CA TYR A 365 26.64 5.89 8.38
C TYR A 365 27.14 6.08 6.94
N ASN A 366 26.36 6.72 6.06
CA ASN A 366 26.68 6.89 4.64
C ASN A 366 27.16 5.59 3.98
N GLY A 367 26.53 4.48 4.37
CA GLY A 367 26.93 3.14 3.99
C GLY A 367 26.15 2.60 2.80
N GLU A 368 26.47 1.40 2.41
CA GLU A 368 25.81 0.65 1.34
C GLU A 368 25.37 -0.72 1.84
N MET A 369 24.22 -1.19 1.39
CA MET A 369 23.70 -2.52 1.69
C MET A 369 23.25 -3.22 0.41
N GLU A 370 23.80 -4.40 0.18
CA GLU A 370 23.46 -5.27 -0.95
C GLU A 370 23.14 -6.68 -0.46
N ARG A 371 22.17 -7.31 -1.10
CA ARG A 371 21.88 -8.72 -0.94
C ARG A 371 21.74 -9.40 -2.30
N VAL A 372 22.51 -10.45 -2.50
CA VAL A 372 22.53 -11.26 -3.72
C VAL A 372 22.25 -12.71 -3.35
N THR A 373 21.54 -13.43 -4.19
CA THR A 373 21.35 -14.88 -4.04
C THR A 373 21.90 -15.58 -5.28
N GLU A 374 22.87 -16.44 -5.09
CA GLU A 374 23.51 -17.22 -6.14
C GLU A 374 23.31 -18.71 -5.87
N LYS A 375 22.63 -19.40 -6.77
CA LYS A 375 22.29 -20.84 -6.61
C LYS A 375 21.57 -21.11 -5.28
N SER A 376 22.25 -21.76 -4.32
CA SER A 376 21.72 -22.10 -2.98
C SER A 376 22.37 -21.30 -1.85
N VAL A 377 23.04 -20.18 -2.18
CA VAL A 377 23.71 -19.31 -1.20
C VAL A 377 23.17 -17.90 -1.30
N ALA A 378 22.76 -17.35 -0.16
CA ALA A 378 22.44 -15.93 -0.03
C ALA A 378 23.63 -15.18 0.55
N ILE A 379 23.98 -14.05 -0.01
CA ILE A 379 25.10 -13.18 0.39
C ILE A 379 24.55 -11.80 0.72
N SER A 380 24.67 -11.41 1.99
CA SER A 380 24.36 -10.06 2.45
C SER A 380 25.66 -9.31 2.68
N LYS A 381 25.79 -8.12 2.12
CA LYS A 381 26.97 -7.24 2.27
C LYS A 381 26.50 -5.90 2.80
N ILE A 382 27.17 -5.40 3.84
CA ILE A 382 26.95 -4.07 4.40
C ILE A 382 28.31 -3.39 4.54
N LEU A 383 28.37 -2.16 4.10
CA LEU A 383 29.54 -1.29 4.26
C LEU A 383 29.07 -0.04 5.02
N LEU A 384 29.75 0.28 6.13
CA LEU A 384 29.52 1.51 6.89
C LEU A 384 30.74 2.42 6.73
N ASP A 385 30.53 3.71 6.50
CA ASP A 385 31.60 4.72 6.50
C ASP A 385 31.60 5.46 7.84
N ILE A 386 32.65 5.25 8.60
CA ILE A 386 32.83 5.84 9.94
C ILE A 386 33.96 6.86 9.98
N SER A 387 34.55 7.24 8.81
CA SER A 387 35.69 8.14 8.69
C SER A 387 35.43 9.56 9.22
N MET A 388 34.23 10.09 8.92
CA MET A 388 33.84 11.47 9.33
C MET A 388 33.57 11.62 10.83
N ARG A 389 33.42 10.54 11.61
CA ARG A 389 33.11 10.59 13.04
C ARG A 389 34.33 10.39 13.95
N GLN A 390 35.45 9.98 13.42
CA GLN A 390 36.71 9.99 14.15
C GLN A 390 37.21 11.42 14.37
N ASP A 391 36.97 12.34 13.43
CA ASP A 391 37.38 13.74 13.55
C ASP A 391 36.56 14.53 14.60
N ASP A 392 35.28 14.24 14.79
CA ASP A 392 34.45 14.89 15.82
C ASP A 392 34.83 14.49 17.26
N ARG A 393 35.49 13.36 17.50
CA ARG A 393 35.94 12.94 18.81
C ARG A 393 37.32 13.45 19.18
N MET A 394 38.09 13.95 18.22
CA MET A 394 39.40 14.56 18.49
C MET A 394 39.31 16.07 18.76
N ASN A 395 38.14 16.68 18.59
CA ASN A 395 37.88 18.11 18.81
C ASN A 395 37.00 18.42 20.03
N VAL A 396 36.83 17.48 20.97
CA VAL A 396 36.17 17.68 22.28
C VAL A 396 37.17 17.30 23.42
#